data_f132504b64ff883f3d8d6b88e5e0fba3
#
_entry.id   f132504b64ff883f3d8d6b88e5e0fba3
#
_cell.length_a   1.000
_cell.length_b   1.000
_cell.length_c   1.000
_cell.angle_alpha   90.00
_cell.angle_beta   90.00
_cell.angle_gamma   90.00
#
_symmetry.space_group_name_H-M   'P 1'
#
loop_
_entity.id
_entity.type
_entity.pdbx_description
1 polymer ?
#
loop_
_entity_poly.entity_id
_entity_poly.type
_entity_poly.pdbx_seq_one_letter_code
_entity_poly.pdbx_strand_id
1 'polypeptide(L)'
;MPRNLWFESYDEKIESAKIEADEIIVNARNRAQEEHEAALEKTRKETEVMLEKAKADIATEKEKATEAAQADIARLALIAARKIVKTGDAHDAGSSK
;
A
#
# COMPACT_ATOMS: atom_id res chain seq x y z
N MET A 1 -52.98 -36.26 -32.01
CA MET A 1 -52.22 -37.46 -31.71
C MET A 1 -51.47 -37.27 -30.43
N PRO A 2 -51.69 -38.03 -29.39
CA PRO A 2 -51.11 -37.76 -28.08
C PRO A 2 -49.60 -37.88 -28.03
N ARG A 3 -48.99 -38.60 -28.93
CA ARG A 3 -47.53 -38.79 -28.99
C ARG A 3 -46.79 -37.51 -29.42
N ASN A 4 -47.35 -36.80 -30.40
CA ASN A 4 -46.73 -35.56 -30.90
C ASN A 4 -46.83 -34.44 -29.86
N LEU A 5 -47.96 -34.33 -29.16
CA LEU A 5 -48.16 -33.37 -28.11
C LEU A 5 -47.20 -33.60 -26.93
N TRP A 6 -46.95 -34.86 -26.62
CA TRP A 6 -46.04 -35.22 -25.56
C TRP A 6 -44.58 -34.85 -25.92
N PHE A 7 -44.14 -35.14 -27.15
CA PHE A 7 -42.81 -34.78 -27.65
C PHE A 7 -42.63 -33.27 -27.76
N GLU A 8 -43.62 -32.55 -28.23
CA GLU A 8 -43.60 -31.10 -28.31
C GLU A 8 -43.44 -30.46 -26.92
N SER A 9 -44.18 -30.95 -25.93
CA SER A 9 -44.06 -30.49 -24.56
C SER A 9 -42.68 -30.79 -23.95
N TYR A 10 -42.13 -31.95 -24.28
CA TYR A 10 -40.79 -32.33 -23.83
C TYR A 10 -39.71 -31.44 -24.46
N ASP A 11 -39.79 -31.22 -25.77
CA ASP A 11 -38.87 -30.34 -26.51
C ASP A 11 -38.92 -28.89 -25.98
N GLU A 12 -40.12 -28.40 -25.70
CA GLU A 12 -40.32 -27.07 -25.11
C GLU A 12 -39.66 -26.99 -23.73
N LYS A 13 -39.77 -27.99 -22.92
CA LYS A 13 -39.14 -28.05 -21.59
C LYS A 13 -37.63 -28.08 -21.69
N ILE A 14 -37.08 -28.84 -22.63
CA ILE A 14 -35.64 -28.87 -22.89
C ILE A 14 -35.14 -27.51 -23.35
N GLU A 15 -35.86 -26.88 -24.25
CA GLU A 15 -35.52 -25.55 -24.77
C GLU A 15 -35.56 -24.49 -23.67
N SER A 16 -36.61 -24.52 -22.85
CA SER A 16 -36.70 -23.66 -21.66
C SER A 16 -35.54 -23.88 -20.71
N ALA A 17 -35.21 -25.14 -20.45
CA ALA A 17 -34.07 -25.47 -19.57
C ALA A 17 -32.75 -24.97 -20.13
N LYS A 18 -32.57 -25.04 -21.44
CA LYS A 18 -31.35 -24.49 -22.10
C LYS A 18 -31.28 -22.96 -21.96
N ILE A 19 -32.41 -22.30 -22.18
CA ILE A 19 -32.49 -20.84 -22.03
C ILE A 19 -32.19 -20.42 -20.60
N GLU A 20 -32.78 -21.10 -19.63
CA GLU A 20 -32.51 -20.85 -18.21
C GLU A 20 -31.05 -21.09 -17.85
N ALA A 21 -30.46 -22.18 -18.36
CA ALA A 21 -29.04 -22.48 -18.13
C ALA A 21 -28.17 -21.41 -18.73
N ASP A 22 -28.46 -20.95 -19.94
CA ASP A 22 -27.72 -19.88 -20.59
C ASP A 22 -27.82 -18.57 -19.80
N GLU A 23 -28.99 -18.22 -19.30
CA GLU A 23 -29.23 -17.06 -18.46
C GLU A 23 -28.43 -17.14 -17.15
N ILE A 24 -28.42 -18.30 -16.52
CA ILE A 24 -27.64 -18.53 -15.30
C ILE A 24 -26.17 -18.31 -15.57
N ILE A 25 -25.65 -18.84 -16.69
CA ILE A 25 -24.24 -18.68 -17.07
C ILE A 25 -23.92 -17.20 -17.33
N VAL A 26 -24.75 -16.51 -18.09
CA VAL A 26 -24.57 -15.08 -18.40
C VAL A 26 -24.60 -14.26 -17.12
N ASN A 27 -25.57 -14.50 -16.26
CA ASN A 27 -25.68 -13.79 -14.97
C ASN A 27 -24.49 -14.08 -14.08
N ALA A 28 -24.00 -15.33 -14.03
CA ALA A 28 -22.83 -15.70 -13.26
C ALA A 28 -21.57 -15.02 -13.77
N ARG A 29 -21.40 -14.94 -15.10
CA ARG A 29 -20.26 -14.22 -15.71
C ARG A 29 -20.31 -12.74 -15.43
N ASN A 30 -21.49 -12.13 -15.55
CA ASN A 30 -21.67 -10.71 -15.26
C ASN A 30 -21.36 -10.40 -13.79
N ARG A 31 -21.84 -11.25 -12.88
CA ARG A 31 -21.56 -11.11 -11.45
C ARG A 31 -20.07 -11.27 -11.15
N ALA A 32 -19.44 -12.27 -11.76
CA ALA A 32 -18.00 -12.48 -11.60
C ALA A 32 -17.20 -11.29 -12.11
N GLN A 33 -17.61 -10.70 -13.24
CA GLN A 33 -16.99 -9.51 -13.80
C GLN A 33 -17.13 -8.31 -12.85
N GLU A 34 -18.33 -8.08 -12.32
CA GLU A 34 -18.59 -7.01 -11.38
C GLU A 34 -17.79 -7.17 -10.08
N GLU A 35 -17.75 -8.39 -9.56
CA GLU A 35 -16.97 -8.70 -8.36
C GLU A 35 -15.47 -8.50 -8.59
N HIS A 36 -15.00 -8.89 -9.76
CA HIS A 36 -13.60 -8.70 -10.15
C HIS A 36 -13.24 -7.21 -10.23
N GLU A 37 -14.08 -6.42 -10.89
CA GLU A 37 -13.89 -4.97 -11.00
C GLU A 37 -13.93 -4.29 -9.64
N ALA A 38 -14.88 -4.71 -8.79
CA ALA A 38 -14.97 -4.18 -7.43
C ALA A 38 -13.74 -4.53 -6.59
N ALA A 39 -13.24 -5.75 -6.73
CA ALA A 39 -12.02 -6.19 -6.04
C ALA A 39 -10.79 -5.42 -6.51
N LEU A 40 -10.67 -5.18 -7.82
CA LEU A 40 -9.57 -4.37 -8.38
C LEU A 40 -9.63 -2.93 -7.86
N GLU A 41 -10.81 -2.33 -7.83
CA GLU A 41 -10.99 -0.97 -7.34
C GLU A 41 -10.67 -0.86 -5.85
N LYS A 42 -11.10 -1.84 -5.07
CA LYS A 42 -10.77 -1.91 -3.65
C LYS A 42 -9.26 -2.02 -3.43
N THR A 43 -8.60 -2.90 -4.19
CA THR A 43 -7.15 -3.08 -4.12
C THR A 43 -6.41 -1.81 -4.51
N ARG A 44 -6.89 -1.12 -5.55
CA ARG A 44 -6.31 0.16 -6.00
C ARG A 44 -6.38 1.22 -4.88
N LYS A 45 -7.54 1.34 -4.25
CA LYS A 45 -7.73 2.29 -3.14
C LYS A 45 -6.86 1.94 -1.93
N GLU A 46 -6.80 0.68 -1.57
CA GLU A 46 -5.95 0.20 -0.48
C GLU A 46 -4.48 0.47 -0.78
N THR A 47 -4.05 0.24 -2.02
CA THR A 47 -2.69 0.51 -2.46
C THR A 47 -2.37 2.00 -2.40
N GLU A 48 -3.29 2.86 -2.80
CA GLU A 48 -3.13 4.32 -2.71
C GLU A 48 -2.94 4.76 -1.25
N VAL A 49 -3.77 4.24 -0.34
CA VAL A 49 -3.67 4.53 1.09
C VAL A 49 -2.34 4.06 1.64
N MET A 50 -1.91 2.85 1.30
CA MET A 50 -0.62 2.30 1.74
C MET A 50 0.55 3.14 1.21
N LEU A 51 0.46 3.59 -0.04
CA LEU A 51 1.49 4.43 -0.65
C LEU A 51 1.59 5.79 0.05
N GLU A 52 0.45 6.42 0.32
CA GLU A 52 0.42 7.69 1.05
C GLU A 52 0.99 7.55 2.47
N LYS A 53 0.63 6.46 3.14
CA LYS A 53 1.19 6.16 4.46
C LYS A 53 2.70 5.95 4.41
N ALA A 54 3.17 5.18 3.41
CA ALA A 54 4.60 4.94 3.22
C ALA A 54 5.36 6.25 2.97
N LYS A 55 4.80 7.15 2.15
CA LYS A 55 5.39 8.47 1.90
C LYS A 55 5.47 9.30 3.18
N ALA A 56 4.40 9.30 3.97
CA ALA A 56 4.37 10.01 5.25
C ALA A 56 5.38 9.43 6.24
N ASP A 57 5.49 8.11 6.31
CA ASP A 57 6.45 7.43 7.18
C ASP A 57 7.89 7.75 6.77
N ILE A 58 8.18 7.75 5.47
CA ILE A 58 9.49 8.11 4.93
C ILE A 58 9.82 9.56 5.29
N ALA A 59 8.88 10.48 5.14
CA ALA A 59 9.08 11.88 5.49
C ALA A 59 9.39 12.04 6.99
N THR A 60 8.65 11.32 7.84
CA THR A 60 8.86 11.32 9.29
C THR A 60 10.23 10.74 9.66
N GLU A 61 10.60 9.61 9.06
CA GLU A 61 11.91 8.97 9.30
C GLU A 61 13.05 9.88 8.86
N LYS A 62 12.91 10.56 7.72
CA LYS A 62 13.89 11.51 7.21
C LYS A 62 14.06 12.69 8.17
N GLU A 63 12.96 13.22 8.68
CA GLU A 63 12.98 14.31 9.65
C GLU A 63 13.68 13.88 10.94
N LYS A 64 13.35 12.72 11.48
CA LYS A 64 13.99 12.16 12.67
C LYS A 64 15.49 11.94 12.47
N ALA A 65 15.87 11.40 11.31
CA ALA A 65 17.27 11.18 10.98
C ALA A 65 18.03 12.50 10.87
N THR A 66 17.41 13.53 10.30
CA THR A 66 17.99 14.87 10.19
C THR A 66 18.18 15.48 11.57
N GLU A 67 17.18 15.41 12.44
CA GLU A 67 17.26 15.91 13.82
C GLU A 67 18.36 15.19 14.61
N ALA A 68 18.43 13.86 14.48
CA ALA A 68 19.46 13.06 15.14
C ALA A 68 20.86 13.44 14.66
N ALA A 69 21.03 13.64 13.35
CA ALA A 69 22.29 14.07 12.77
C ALA A 69 22.69 15.47 13.26
N GLN A 70 21.76 16.42 13.33
CA GLN A 70 21.98 17.74 13.84
C GLN A 70 22.41 17.73 15.32
N ALA A 71 21.75 16.90 16.12
CA ALA A 71 22.09 16.69 17.53
C ALA A 71 23.49 16.13 17.69
N ASP A 72 23.87 15.16 16.86
CA ASP A 72 25.21 14.57 16.86
C ASP A 72 26.27 15.57 16.44
N ILE A 73 26.01 16.39 15.42
CA ILE A 73 26.90 17.45 14.95
C ILE A 73 27.10 18.49 16.06
N ALA A 74 26.02 18.91 16.71
CA ALA A 74 26.09 19.88 17.83
C ALA A 74 26.91 19.31 18.98
N ARG A 75 26.73 18.05 19.30
CA ARG A 75 27.51 17.39 20.36
C ARG A 75 28.98 17.30 19.99
N LEU A 76 29.29 16.94 18.76
CA LEU A 76 30.66 16.90 18.25
C LEU A 76 31.30 18.29 18.28
N ALA A 77 30.58 19.32 17.87
CA ALA A 77 31.04 20.70 17.89
C ALA A 77 31.35 21.16 19.32
N LEU A 78 30.50 20.80 20.28
CA LEU A 78 30.70 21.10 21.68
C LEU A 78 31.93 20.39 22.25
N ILE A 79 32.12 19.13 21.95
CA ILE A 79 33.30 18.36 22.35
C ILE A 79 34.56 18.97 21.76
N ALA A 80 34.54 19.30 20.47
CA ALA A 80 35.66 19.92 19.78
C ALA A 80 36.01 21.31 20.41
N ALA A 81 34.98 22.11 20.70
CA ALA A 81 35.18 23.41 21.35
C ALA A 81 35.80 23.27 22.74
N ARG A 82 35.35 22.33 23.55
CA ARG A 82 35.91 22.03 24.86
C ARG A 82 37.36 21.58 24.75
N LYS A 83 37.67 20.76 23.77
CA LYS A 83 39.03 20.26 23.53
C LYS A 83 39.96 21.38 23.11
N ILE A 84 39.49 22.29 22.26
CA ILE A 84 40.28 23.46 21.82
C ILE A 84 40.57 24.40 22.99
N VAL A 85 39.54 24.69 23.79
CA VAL A 85 39.71 25.56 24.99
C VAL A 85 40.70 24.92 25.97
N LYS A 86 40.55 23.62 26.23
CA LYS A 86 41.45 22.89 27.11
C LYS A 86 42.89 22.88 26.60
N THR A 87 43.08 22.67 25.30
CA THR A 87 44.41 22.73 24.65
C THR A 87 44.98 24.13 24.65
N GLY A 88 44.11 25.14 24.40
CA GLY A 88 44.51 26.54 24.45
C GLY A 88 44.95 26.96 25.84
N ASP A 89 44.25 26.62 26.89
CA ASP A 89 44.62 26.88 28.27
C ASP A 89 45.95 26.19 28.62
N ALA A 90 46.11 24.94 28.22
CA ALA A 90 47.37 24.22 28.44
C ALA A 90 48.54 24.86 27.69
N HIS A 91 48.29 25.35 26.47
CA HIS A 91 49.29 26.04 25.66
C HIS A 91 49.65 27.38 26.26
N ASP A 92 48.67 28.18 26.71
CA ASP A 92 48.88 29.46 27.35
C ASP A 92 49.65 29.33 28.66
N ALA A 93 49.28 28.33 29.46
CA ALA A 93 50.01 28.01 30.68
C ALA A 93 51.47 27.60 30.41
N GLY A 94 51.71 26.89 29.29
CA GLY A 94 53.05 26.52 28.84
C GLY A 94 53.83 27.71 28.33
N SER A 95 53.21 28.69 27.66
CA SER A 95 53.83 29.83 27.07
C SER A 95 54.15 30.91 28.10
N SER A 96 53.51 30.90 29.25
CA SER A 96 53.75 31.88 30.32
C SER A 96 55.01 31.59 31.15
N LYS A 97 55.63 30.50 30.82
CA LYS A 97 56.94 30.17 31.39
C LYS A 97 58.02 30.74 30.54
#